data_056480e4b68a1e4e340a58b7f014d140
#
_entry.id   056480e4b68a1e4e340a58b7f014d140
#
_cell.length_a   1.000
_cell.length_b   1.000
_cell.length_c   1.000
_cell.angle_alpha   90.00
_cell.angle_beta   90.00
_cell.angle_gamma   90.00
#
_symmetry.space_group_name_H-M   'P 1'
#
loop_
_entity.id
_entity.type
_entity.pdbx_description
1 polymer ?
#
loop_
_entity_poly.entity_id
_entity_poly.type
_entity_poly.pdbx_seq_one_letter_code
_entity_poly.pdbx_strand_id
1 'polypeptide(L)'
;MPEPYDVVTMGRIGVDLYPLDIGVPLARVETFGKFLGGSPTNVAVAAARLGRRTAVITRTGRDAFGDYLHQELRGFGVDDRWVTPVEEYPTPVTFCEVFPPDDFPLYFYRQPKAPDLEIHPSELDLDAVRAARIFWMTGTGLSAEPSGAATLAALRARSEDRAGEPRTDTVADTSVSATVFDLDWRPMFWDGGDHGSVARARYREAIAHATVAVGNIDECEIATGEREPHAAARALLAAGVELAVVKQGPKGVLAAHRDGSTAEVPPLPVEVVNGLGAGDAFGGALCHGLLAGWDLDRIMRYANAAGAIVASRLACSSAMPFPDEVERALEEGAVAADRAAGSSATGPSALGPSTTGSSETGPSETGSSETGSSETGPSETGPSGAGADGSVSRPSGAAS
;
A
#
# COMPACT_ATOMS: atom_id res chain seq x y z
N MET A 1 8.96 -34.39 0.56
CA MET A 1 7.91 -33.39 0.38
C MET A 1 8.47 -32.31 -0.51
N PRO A 2 7.71 -31.66 -1.40
CA PRO A 2 8.22 -30.49 -2.11
C PRO A 2 8.64 -29.42 -1.09
N GLU A 3 9.68 -28.65 -1.42
CA GLU A 3 10.12 -27.56 -0.56
C GLU A 3 8.99 -26.55 -0.35
N PRO A 4 8.82 -26.00 0.88
CA PRO A 4 7.80 -25.02 1.16
C PRO A 4 8.00 -23.74 0.35
N TYR A 5 6.93 -22.99 0.10
CA TYR A 5 7.05 -21.65 -0.48
C TYR A 5 7.72 -20.70 0.50
N ASP A 6 8.53 -19.79 -0.04
CA ASP A 6 9.07 -18.69 0.75
C ASP A 6 7.96 -17.72 1.14
N VAL A 7 7.08 -17.36 0.18
CA VAL A 7 5.95 -16.45 0.42
C VAL A 7 4.70 -16.99 -0.25
N VAL A 8 3.63 -17.16 0.52
CA VAL A 8 2.28 -17.37 0.01
C VAL A 8 1.46 -16.15 0.35
N THR A 9 0.86 -15.53 -0.66
CA THR A 9 -0.05 -14.39 -0.47
C THR A 9 -1.49 -14.80 -0.67
N MET A 10 -2.44 -14.12 -0.01
CA MET A 10 -3.87 -14.37 -0.15
C MET A 10 -4.64 -13.06 -0.26
N GLY A 11 -5.56 -13.00 -1.21
CA GLY A 11 -6.49 -11.87 -1.36
C GLY A 11 -6.81 -11.53 -2.81
N ARG A 12 -7.00 -10.24 -3.10
CA ARG A 12 -7.51 -9.78 -4.38
C ARG A 12 -6.50 -9.87 -5.52
N ILE A 13 -7.06 -10.11 -6.71
CA ILE A 13 -6.40 -10.01 -8.00
C ILE A 13 -7.32 -9.26 -8.97
N GLY A 14 -6.78 -8.61 -9.97
CA GLY A 14 -7.53 -7.95 -11.02
C GLY A 14 -6.66 -7.43 -12.15
N VAL A 15 -7.29 -6.87 -13.16
CA VAL A 15 -6.61 -6.17 -14.25
C VAL A 15 -6.59 -4.69 -13.94
N ASP A 16 -5.41 -4.11 -13.88
CA ASP A 16 -5.24 -2.66 -13.78
C ASP A 16 -5.10 -2.06 -15.18
N LEU A 17 -5.89 -1.03 -15.46
CA LEU A 17 -5.87 -0.25 -16.70
C LEU A 17 -5.37 1.16 -16.39
N TYR A 18 -4.09 1.40 -16.67
CA TYR A 18 -3.45 2.69 -16.41
C TYR A 18 -3.43 3.54 -17.66
N PRO A 19 -3.76 4.86 -17.54
CA PRO A 19 -3.67 5.77 -18.65
C PRO A 19 -2.22 5.86 -19.13
N LEU A 20 -2.02 5.87 -20.44
CA LEU A 20 -0.72 6.17 -21.02
C LEU A 20 -0.49 7.68 -21.11
N ASP A 21 -1.56 8.47 -20.98
CA ASP A 21 -1.57 9.93 -20.95
C ASP A 21 -1.59 10.41 -19.48
N ILE A 22 -0.42 10.76 -18.93
CA ILE A 22 -0.26 11.24 -17.55
C ILE A 22 -0.80 12.66 -17.41
N GLY A 23 -1.48 12.97 -16.30
CA GLY A 23 -2.06 14.28 -16.01
C GLY A 23 -3.36 14.58 -16.78
N VAL A 24 -3.97 13.54 -17.37
CA VAL A 24 -5.23 13.67 -18.10
C VAL A 24 -6.36 13.01 -17.29
N PRO A 25 -7.50 13.71 -17.06
CA PRO A 25 -8.67 13.12 -16.41
C PRO A 25 -9.19 11.90 -17.18
N LEU A 26 -9.61 10.85 -16.46
CA LEU A 26 -10.04 9.58 -17.02
C LEU A 26 -11.10 9.72 -18.14
N ALA A 27 -12.00 10.71 -18.01
CA ALA A 27 -13.01 10.99 -19.02
C ALA A 27 -12.46 11.42 -20.39
N ARG A 28 -11.16 11.76 -20.48
CA ARG A 28 -10.49 12.20 -21.72
C ARG A 28 -9.33 11.28 -22.14
N VAL A 29 -9.03 10.25 -21.34
CA VAL A 29 -8.00 9.26 -21.68
C VAL A 29 -8.51 8.36 -22.79
N GLU A 30 -7.71 8.20 -23.85
CA GLU A 30 -8.07 7.36 -25.01
C GLU A 30 -7.30 6.04 -25.02
N THR A 31 -6.10 6.01 -24.38
CA THR A 31 -5.22 4.84 -24.42
C THR A 31 -4.81 4.36 -23.04
N PHE A 32 -4.88 3.03 -22.84
CA PHE A 32 -4.56 2.38 -21.57
C PHE A 32 -3.54 1.25 -21.76
N GLY A 33 -2.61 1.17 -20.82
CA GLY A 33 -1.82 -0.04 -20.62
C GLY A 33 -2.54 -1.01 -19.69
N LYS A 34 -2.48 -2.31 -20.01
CA LYS A 34 -3.08 -3.39 -19.23
C LYS A 34 -2.01 -4.07 -18.40
N PHE A 35 -2.25 -4.17 -17.07
CA PHE A 35 -1.30 -4.72 -16.12
C PHE A 35 -2.00 -5.69 -15.15
N LEU A 36 -1.23 -6.63 -14.60
CA LEU A 36 -1.66 -7.42 -13.45
C LEU A 36 -1.70 -6.52 -12.23
N GLY A 37 -2.79 -6.57 -11.48
CA GLY A 37 -3.03 -5.79 -10.26
C GLY A 37 -3.55 -6.62 -9.10
N GLY A 38 -3.79 -5.93 -7.99
CA GLY A 38 -4.18 -6.53 -6.71
C GLY A 38 -3.01 -6.57 -5.73
N SER A 39 -3.15 -5.89 -4.56
CA SER A 39 -2.04 -5.71 -3.62
C SER A 39 -1.35 -7.03 -3.22
N PRO A 40 -2.04 -8.09 -2.73
CA PRO A 40 -1.35 -9.33 -2.36
C PRO A 40 -0.67 -10.00 -3.57
N THR A 41 -1.23 -9.86 -4.75
CA THR A 41 -0.65 -10.39 -5.99
C THR A 41 0.61 -9.62 -6.38
N ASN A 42 0.60 -8.30 -6.27
CA ASN A 42 1.77 -7.45 -6.51
C ASN A 42 2.90 -7.76 -5.52
N VAL A 43 2.56 -8.02 -4.24
CA VAL A 43 3.55 -8.46 -3.22
C VAL A 43 4.19 -9.79 -3.61
N ALA A 44 3.40 -10.75 -4.12
CA ALA A 44 3.93 -12.03 -4.61
C ALA A 44 4.89 -11.83 -5.79
N VAL A 45 4.53 -10.95 -6.75
CA VAL A 45 5.40 -10.58 -7.88
C VAL A 45 6.68 -9.90 -7.40
N ALA A 46 6.58 -8.95 -6.48
CA ALA A 46 7.74 -8.26 -5.92
C ALA A 46 8.70 -9.24 -5.24
N ALA A 47 8.20 -10.15 -4.41
CA ALA A 47 9.01 -11.18 -3.76
C ALA A 47 9.63 -12.16 -4.78
N ALA A 48 8.88 -12.55 -5.84
CA ALA A 48 9.40 -13.40 -6.91
C ALA A 48 10.55 -12.73 -7.67
N ARG A 49 10.43 -11.43 -8.01
CA ARG A 49 11.50 -10.63 -8.63
C ARG A 49 12.75 -10.57 -7.77
N LEU A 50 12.61 -10.61 -6.45
CA LEU A 50 13.69 -10.66 -5.47
C LEU A 50 14.21 -12.09 -5.23
N GLY A 51 13.83 -13.05 -6.09
CA GLY A 51 14.35 -14.43 -6.07
C GLY A 51 13.68 -15.34 -5.05
N ARG A 52 12.47 -14.99 -4.53
CA ARG A 52 11.73 -15.84 -3.61
C ARG A 52 10.76 -16.75 -4.36
N ARG A 53 10.55 -17.96 -3.85
CA ARG A 53 9.56 -18.88 -4.37
C ARG A 53 8.19 -18.52 -3.84
N THR A 54 7.30 -18.05 -4.73
CA THR A 54 6.03 -17.44 -4.35
C THR A 54 4.83 -18.15 -4.95
N ALA A 55 3.69 -18.06 -4.26
CA ALA A 55 2.39 -18.48 -4.76
C ALA A 55 1.31 -17.52 -4.27
N VAL A 56 0.17 -17.47 -4.95
CA VAL A 56 -0.98 -16.67 -4.54
C VAL A 56 -2.24 -17.51 -4.43
N ILE A 57 -3.00 -17.30 -3.34
CA ILE A 57 -4.33 -17.86 -3.12
C ILE A 57 -5.34 -16.77 -3.48
N THR A 58 -6.06 -16.97 -4.59
CA THR A 58 -7.05 -16.00 -5.08
C THR A 58 -7.99 -16.64 -6.08
N ARG A 59 -8.94 -15.86 -6.62
CA ARG A 59 -9.84 -16.28 -7.68
C ARG A 59 -9.94 -15.25 -8.79
N THR A 60 -10.10 -15.71 -10.02
CA THR A 60 -10.38 -14.90 -11.21
C THR A 60 -11.76 -15.24 -11.78
N GLY A 61 -12.28 -14.44 -12.68
CA GLY A 61 -13.37 -14.89 -13.56
C GLY A 61 -12.85 -15.92 -14.57
N ARG A 62 -13.75 -16.75 -15.07
CA ARG A 62 -13.47 -17.64 -16.21
C ARG A 62 -13.67 -16.86 -17.51
N ASP A 63 -12.79 -15.91 -17.77
CA ASP A 63 -12.84 -14.98 -18.89
C ASP A 63 -11.44 -14.65 -19.43
N ALA A 64 -11.37 -13.88 -20.51
CA ALA A 64 -10.10 -13.53 -21.16
C ALA A 64 -9.16 -12.71 -20.25
N PHE A 65 -9.69 -11.97 -19.27
CA PHE A 65 -8.87 -11.28 -18.28
C PHE A 65 -8.33 -12.25 -17.23
N GLY A 66 -9.12 -13.23 -16.80
CA GLY A 66 -8.64 -14.34 -15.97
C GLY A 66 -7.48 -15.09 -16.61
N ASP A 67 -7.64 -15.47 -17.89
CA ASP A 67 -6.56 -16.13 -18.66
C ASP A 67 -5.30 -15.27 -18.73
N TYR A 68 -5.45 -13.94 -18.93
CA TYR A 68 -4.34 -13.00 -18.92
C TYR A 68 -3.63 -12.98 -17.56
N LEU A 69 -4.37 -12.92 -16.46
CA LEU A 69 -3.78 -12.89 -15.11
C LEU A 69 -2.98 -14.16 -14.80
N HIS A 70 -3.46 -15.34 -15.22
CA HIS A 70 -2.71 -16.58 -15.10
C HIS A 70 -1.40 -16.56 -15.91
N GLN A 71 -1.44 -16.00 -17.12
CA GLN A 71 -0.23 -15.86 -17.96
C GLN A 71 0.80 -14.92 -17.32
N GLU A 72 0.35 -13.78 -16.81
CA GLU A 72 1.23 -12.81 -16.13
C GLU A 72 1.86 -13.39 -14.86
N LEU A 73 1.07 -14.06 -14.00
CA LEU A 73 1.59 -14.72 -12.80
C LEU A 73 2.72 -15.68 -13.13
N ARG A 74 2.50 -16.57 -14.10
CA ARG A 74 3.54 -17.52 -14.57
C ARG A 74 4.74 -16.79 -15.17
N GLY A 75 4.50 -15.72 -15.93
CA GLY A 75 5.55 -14.88 -16.52
C GLY A 75 6.42 -14.19 -15.47
N PHE A 76 5.86 -13.84 -14.32
CA PHE A 76 6.59 -13.30 -13.19
C PHE A 76 7.20 -14.36 -12.26
N GLY A 77 6.96 -15.65 -12.52
CA GLY A 77 7.47 -16.74 -11.68
C GLY A 77 6.65 -16.98 -10.41
N VAL A 78 5.41 -16.47 -10.34
CA VAL A 78 4.47 -16.73 -9.26
C VAL A 78 3.66 -18.00 -9.59
N ASP A 79 3.61 -18.96 -8.67
CA ASP A 79 2.83 -20.18 -8.85
C ASP A 79 1.32 -19.87 -8.69
N ASP A 80 0.55 -20.18 -9.72
CA ASP A 80 -0.88 -19.90 -9.84
C ASP A 80 -1.79 -21.12 -9.52
N ARG A 81 -1.24 -22.17 -8.88
CA ARG A 81 -1.99 -23.41 -8.59
C ARG A 81 -3.22 -23.22 -7.70
N TRP A 82 -3.24 -22.18 -6.88
CA TRP A 82 -4.38 -21.80 -6.02
C TRP A 82 -5.12 -20.56 -6.54
N VAL A 83 -4.99 -20.27 -7.82
CA VAL A 83 -5.81 -19.27 -8.51
C VAL A 83 -6.95 -20.00 -9.21
N THR A 84 -8.15 -19.93 -8.64
CA THR A 84 -9.30 -20.73 -9.11
C THR A 84 -10.27 -19.87 -9.91
N PRO A 85 -10.59 -20.20 -11.19
CA PRO A 85 -11.58 -19.48 -11.97
C PRO A 85 -13.01 -19.69 -11.45
N VAL A 86 -13.82 -18.63 -11.46
CA VAL A 86 -15.25 -18.61 -11.08
C VAL A 86 -16.08 -18.29 -12.31
N GLU A 87 -17.18 -19.04 -12.53
CA GLU A 87 -18.09 -18.83 -13.69
C GLU A 87 -19.02 -17.63 -13.48
N GLU A 88 -19.44 -17.39 -12.23
CA GLU A 88 -20.52 -16.48 -11.90
C GLU A 88 -20.10 -15.01 -11.89
N TYR A 89 -18.80 -14.74 -11.75
CA TYR A 89 -18.31 -13.38 -11.59
C TYR A 89 -17.16 -13.07 -12.55
N PRO A 90 -17.19 -11.89 -13.19
CA PRO A 90 -16.12 -11.49 -14.10
C PRO A 90 -14.84 -11.13 -13.33
N THR A 91 -13.70 -11.26 -13.99
CA THR A 91 -12.43 -10.76 -13.49
C THR A 91 -12.51 -9.25 -13.26
N PRO A 92 -12.16 -8.75 -12.06
CA PRO A 92 -12.24 -7.33 -11.75
C PRO A 92 -11.29 -6.49 -12.58
N VAL A 93 -11.71 -5.26 -12.87
CA VAL A 93 -10.89 -4.26 -13.55
C VAL A 93 -10.79 -3.01 -12.67
N THR A 94 -9.62 -2.43 -12.60
CA THR A 94 -9.37 -1.18 -11.90
C THR A 94 -8.82 -0.16 -12.88
N PHE A 95 -9.44 1.01 -12.97
CA PHE A 95 -8.86 2.17 -13.64
C PHE A 95 -8.23 3.09 -12.61
N CYS A 96 -7.25 3.88 -13.03
CA CYS A 96 -6.72 4.97 -12.22
C CYS A 96 -6.60 6.24 -13.04
N GLU A 97 -6.52 7.35 -12.34
CA GLU A 97 -5.97 8.60 -12.87
C GLU A 97 -4.55 8.75 -12.33
N VAL A 98 -3.67 9.39 -13.08
CA VAL A 98 -2.26 9.56 -12.70
C VAL A 98 -1.93 11.04 -12.75
N PHE A 99 -1.98 11.70 -11.60
CA PHE A 99 -1.63 13.11 -11.40
C PHE A 99 -0.45 13.22 -10.43
N PRO A 100 0.78 13.06 -10.89
CA PRO A 100 1.94 13.20 -10.04
C PRO A 100 2.01 14.58 -9.36
N PRO A 101 2.57 14.71 -8.14
CA PRO A 101 3.32 13.65 -7.44
C PRO A 101 2.50 12.79 -6.47
N ASP A 102 1.22 13.13 -6.16
CA ASP A 102 0.53 12.61 -4.99
C ASP A 102 -0.97 12.32 -5.16
N ASP A 103 -1.53 12.49 -6.36
CA ASP A 103 -2.95 12.26 -6.63
C ASP A 103 -3.14 11.13 -7.65
N PHE A 104 -3.61 9.97 -7.17
CA PHE A 104 -3.79 8.74 -7.95
C PHE A 104 -5.15 8.10 -7.66
N PRO A 105 -6.27 8.71 -8.09
CA PRO A 105 -7.60 8.17 -7.87
C PRO A 105 -7.77 6.79 -8.50
N LEU A 106 -8.45 5.89 -7.76
CA LEU A 106 -8.71 4.52 -8.19
C LEU A 106 -10.21 4.29 -8.37
N TYR A 107 -10.58 3.68 -9.48
CA TYR A 107 -11.95 3.32 -9.83
C TYR A 107 -12.06 1.81 -10.00
N PHE A 108 -12.66 1.16 -9.00
CA PHE A 108 -12.76 -0.30 -8.93
C PHE A 108 -14.06 -0.81 -9.55
N TYR A 109 -13.96 -1.62 -10.59
CA TYR A 109 -15.09 -2.34 -11.19
C TYR A 109 -15.11 -3.76 -10.66
N ARG A 110 -15.71 -3.94 -9.47
CA ARG A 110 -15.78 -5.19 -8.69
C ARG A 110 -17.22 -5.65 -8.41
N GLN A 111 -18.19 -5.14 -9.17
CA GLN A 111 -19.60 -5.52 -9.05
C GLN A 111 -20.00 -6.46 -10.21
N PRO A 112 -20.96 -7.39 -9.99
CA PRO A 112 -21.77 -7.58 -8.77
C PRO A 112 -20.99 -8.11 -7.56
N LYS A 113 -19.88 -8.82 -7.77
CA LYS A 113 -18.94 -9.28 -6.74
C LYS A 113 -17.63 -9.71 -7.40
N ALA A 114 -16.51 -9.42 -6.78
CA ALA A 114 -15.22 -9.90 -7.27
C ALA A 114 -15.02 -11.37 -6.90
N PRO A 115 -14.46 -12.20 -7.80
CA PRO A 115 -14.21 -13.63 -7.57
C PRO A 115 -13.38 -13.93 -6.31
N ASP A 116 -12.40 -13.10 -5.97
CA ASP A 116 -11.57 -13.25 -4.78
C ASP A 116 -12.36 -13.15 -3.45
N LEU A 117 -13.53 -12.54 -3.46
CA LEU A 117 -14.44 -12.53 -2.32
C LEU A 117 -15.23 -13.82 -2.15
N GLU A 118 -15.13 -14.75 -3.10
CA GLU A 118 -15.74 -16.11 -3.05
C GLU A 118 -14.77 -17.19 -2.57
N ILE A 119 -13.65 -16.85 -1.99
CA ILE A 119 -12.74 -17.83 -1.37
C ILE A 119 -13.42 -18.38 -0.11
N HIS A 120 -13.69 -19.69 -0.08
CA HIS A 120 -14.26 -20.37 1.08
C HIS A 120 -13.17 -21.00 1.97
N PRO A 121 -13.38 -21.08 3.30
CA PRO A 121 -12.44 -21.74 4.21
C PRO A 121 -12.14 -23.20 3.82
N SER A 122 -13.13 -23.91 3.29
CA SER A 122 -13.02 -25.33 2.90
C SER A 122 -12.16 -25.59 1.67
N GLU A 123 -11.80 -24.54 0.92
CA GLU A 123 -10.97 -24.63 -0.29
C GLU A 123 -9.50 -24.38 -0.02
N LEU A 124 -9.18 -23.90 1.18
CA LEU A 124 -7.81 -23.57 1.54
C LEU A 124 -6.97 -24.83 1.75
N ASP A 125 -5.84 -24.90 1.10
CA ASP A 125 -4.77 -25.81 1.44
C ASP A 125 -4.06 -25.32 2.71
N LEU A 126 -4.65 -25.62 3.87
CA LEU A 126 -4.15 -25.16 5.16
C LEU A 126 -2.77 -25.72 5.48
N ASP A 127 -2.41 -26.89 4.93
CA ASP A 127 -1.07 -27.45 5.12
C ASP A 127 -0.03 -26.62 4.36
N ALA A 128 -0.34 -26.17 3.14
CA ALA A 128 0.52 -25.24 2.41
C ALA A 128 0.59 -23.87 3.07
N VAL A 129 -0.53 -23.37 3.63
CA VAL A 129 -0.56 -22.13 4.41
C VAL A 129 0.35 -22.23 5.64
N ARG A 130 0.29 -23.34 6.40
CA ARG A 130 1.17 -23.58 7.57
C ARG A 130 2.63 -23.71 7.17
N ALA A 131 2.92 -24.44 6.08
CA ALA A 131 4.27 -24.71 5.63
C ALA A 131 4.98 -23.50 4.99
N ALA A 132 4.23 -22.48 4.55
CA ALA A 132 4.82 -21.28 3.97
C ALA A 132 5.72 -20.56 4.99
N ARG A 133 6.93 -20.15 4.59
CA ARG A 133 7.82 -19.40 5.48
C ARG A 133 7.22 -18.04 5.84
N ILE A 134 6.64 -17.34 4.87
CA ILE A 134 5.83 -16.15 5.09
C ILE A 134 4.44 -16.36 4.49
N PHE A 135 3.40 -16.09 5.28
CA PHE A 135 2.03 -15.98 4.79
C PHE A 135 1.60 -14.51 4.87
N TRP A 136 1.25 -13.94 3.73
CA TRP A 136 0.85 -12.54 3.59
C TRP A 136 -0.61 -12.44 3.21
N MET A 137 -1.37 -11.62 3.93
CA MET A 137 -2.74 -11.31 3.54
C MET A 137 -3.06 -9.85 3.78
N THR A 138 -4.18 -9.37 3.20
CA THR A 138 -4.59 -7.98 3.25
C THR A 138 -5.94 -7.79 3.91
N GLY A 139 -6.14 -6.62 4.52
CA GLY A 139 -7.40 -6.25 5.19
C GLY A 139 -8.61 -6.26 4.27
N THR A 140 -8.42 -6.06 2.96
CA THR A 140 -9.51 -6.14 1.98
C THR A 140 -10.13 -7.53 1.88
N GLY A 141 -9.38 -8.60 2.19
CA GLY A 141 -9.91 -9.96 2.27
C GLY A 141 -10.97 -10.16 3.35
N LEU A 142 -10.99 -9.28 4.37
CA LEU A 142 -11.96 -9.31 5.48
C LEU A 142 -13.26 -8.55 5.18
N SER A 143 -13.35 -7.84 4.06
CA SER A 143 -14.44 -6.90 3.78
C SER A 143 -15.80 -7.57 3.49
N ALA A 144 -15.80 -8.82 3.02
CA ALA A 144 -17.01 -9.57 2.68
C ALA A 144 -16.87 -11.06 2.96
N GLU A 145 -18.01 -11.75 3.14
CA GLU A 145 -18.05 -13.20 3.24
C GLU A 145 -18.22 -13.84 1.84
N PRO A 146 -17.68 -15.05 1.58
CA PRO A 146 -16.98 -15.93 2.52
C PRO A 146 -15.48 -15.65 2.72
N SER A 147 -14.87 -14.74 1.95
CA SER A 147 -13.41 -14.48 2.01
C SER A 147 -12.96 -14.03 3.40
N GLY A 148 -13.81 -13.32 4.16
CA GLY A 148 -13.50 -12.92 5.53
C GLY A 148 -13.29 -14.14 6.44
N ALA A 149 -14.20 -15.11 6.39
CA ALA A 149 -14.06 -16.35 7.12
C ALA A 149 -12.84 -17.17 6.66
N ALA A 150 -12.55 -17.20 5.35
CA ALA A 150 -11.37 -17.88 4.80
C ALA A 150 -10.06 -17.23 5.27
N THR A 151 -9.98 -15.90 5.24
CA THR A 151 -8.82 -15.16 5.73
C THR A 151 -8.55 -15.44 7.21
N LEU A 152 -9.60 -15.41 8.05
CA LEU A 152 -9.46 -15.74 9.47
C LEU A 152 -9.10 -17.19 9.72
N ALA A 153 -9.63 -18.14 8.90
CA ALA A 153 -9.26 -19.55 9.00
C ALA A 153 -7.77 -19.79 8.71
N ALA A 154 -7.24 -19.13 7.66
CA ALA A 154 -5.83 -19.20 7.33
C ALA A 154 -4.94 -18.63 8.43
N LEU A 155 -5.33 -17.47 9.00
CA LEU A 155 -4.64 -16.83 10.11
C LEU A 155 -4.60 -17.72 11.37
N ARG A 156 -5.74 -18.29 11.76
CA ARG A 156 -5.84 -19.19 12.90
C ARG A 156 -4.97 -20.42 12.71
N ALA A 157 -4.99 -21.03 11.51
CA ALA A 157 -4.15 -22.20 11.20
C ALA A 157 -2.66 -21.89 11.40
N ARG A 158 -2.20 -20.70 11.05
CA ARG A 158 -0.83 -20.23 11.28
C ARG A 158 -0.51 -20.01 12.75
N SER A 159 -1.44 -19.42 13.52
CA SER A 159 -1.21 -19.14 14.94
C SER A 159 -1.27 -20.39 15.80
N GLU A 160 -2.09 -21.38 15.47
CA GLU A 160 -2.18 -22.67 16.15
C GLU A 160 -0.89 -23.48 15.97
N ASP A 161 -0.32 -23.51 14.77
CA ASP A 161 0.93 -24.17 14.46
C ASP A 161 2.09 -23.62 15.30
N ARG A 162 2.15 -22.29 15.44
CA ARG A 162 3.18 -21.62 16.26
C ARG A 162 3.01 -21.77 17.77
N ALA A 163 1.82 -22.09 18.27
CA ALA A 163 1.59 -22.26 19.70
C ALA A 163 2.41 -23.40 20.31
N GLY A 164 2.93 -24.32 19.49
CA GLY A 164 3.79 -25.42 19.88
C GLY A 164 5.28 -25.16 19.82
N GLU A 165 5.73 -24.01 19.26
CA GLU A 165 7.14 -23.70 19.10
C GLU A 165 7.61 -22.64 20.10
N PRO A 166 8.90 -22.73 20.60
CA PRO A 166 9.45 -21.66 21.42
C PRO A 166 9.54 -20.37 20.59
N ARG A 167 8.99 -19.28 21.13
CA ARG A 167 9.04 -17.96 20.48
C ARG A 167 10.50 -17.48 20.47
N THR A 168 11.02 -17.20 19.28
CA THR A 168 12.34 -16.61 19.13
C THR A 168 12.22 -15.09 19.29
N ASP A 169 13.04 -14.52 20.18
CA ASP A 169 12.95 -13.11 20.57
C ASP A 169 13.79 -12.17 19.69
N THR A 170 14.32 -12.65 18.55
CA THR A 170 15.18 -11.83 17.67
C THR A 170 14.77 -11.89 16.20
N VAL A 171 14.88 -10.73 15.51
CA VAL A 171 14.63 -10.59 14.06
C VAL A 171 15.60 -11.46 13.22
N ALA A 172 16.75 -11.85 13.78
CA ALA A 172 17.82 -12.55 13.06
C ALA A 172 17.69 -14.07 13.02
N ASP A 173 16.60 -14.67 13.52
CA ASP A 173 16.44 -16.12 13.47
C ASP A 173 16.13 -16.60 12.04
N THR A 174 16.99 -17.44 11.50
CA THR A 174 16.89 -17.96 10.12
C THR A 174 15.75 -18.95 9.90
N SER A 175 15.03 -19.35 10.95
CA SER A 175 13.81 -20.18 10.87
C SER A 175 12.56 -19.34 10.70
N VAL A 176 12.62 -18.18 10.03
CA VAL A 176 11.52 -17.21 9.93
C VAL A 176 10.24 -17.86 9.45
N SER A 177 9.26 -17.97 10.35
CA SER A 177 7.88 -18.26 10.06
C SER A 177 7.03 -17.03 10.41
N ALA A 178 6.80 -16.15 9.43
CA ALA A 178 6.05 -14.91 9.67
C ALA A 178 4.63 -14.99 9.08
N THR A 179 3.68 -14.37 9.77
CA THR A 179 2.33 -14.12 9.30
C THR A 179 2.12 -12.63 9.22
N VAL A 180 2.07 -12.10 8.00
CA VAL A 180 2.00 -10.65 7.75
C VAL A 180 0.56 -10.26 7.45
N PHE A 181 0.03 -9.33 8.21
CA PHE A 181 -1.23 -8.67 7.97
C PHE A 181 -0.97 -7.25 7.45
N ASP A 182 -1.18 -7.06 6.14
CA ASP A 182 -1.20 -5.75 5.51
C ASP A 182 -2.58 -5.13 5.73
N LEU A 183 -2.61 -3.98 6.38
CA LEU A 183 -3.87 -3.35 6.77
C LEU A 183 -4.71 -2.96 5.56
N ASP A 184 -4.10 -2.52 4.44
CA ASP A 184 -4.72 -2.31 3.11
C ASP A 184 -6.18 -1.81 3.19
N TRP A 185 -6.39 -0.66 3.86
CA TRP A 185 -7.71 -0.08 4.04
C TRP A 185 -8.24 0.51 2.73
N ARG A 186 -9.42 0.03 2.32
CA ARG A 186 -10.14 0.53 1.15
C ARG A 186 -11.60 0.75 1.55
N PRO A 187 -11.99 1.98 1.94
CA PRO A 187 -13.33 2.25 2.48
C PRO A 187 -14.46 1.81 1.56
N MET A 188 -14.27 1.90 0.22
CA MET A 188 -15.27 1.51 -0.78
C MET A 188 -15.57 0.01 -0.84
N PHE A 189 -14.81 -0.84 -0.16
CA PHE A 189 -15.06 -2.30 -0.11
C PHE A 189 -15.84 -2.74 1.12
N TRP A 190 -16.14 -1.83 2.03
CA TRP A 190 -16.85 -2.14 3.26
C TRP A 190 -18.28 -1.62 3.21
N ASP A 191 -19.27 -2.51 3.44
CA ASP A 191 -20.66 -2.15 3.45
C ASP A 191 -21.07 -1.46 4.78
N GLY A 192 -22.01 -0.50 4.69
CA GLY A 192 -22.64 0.15 5.84
C GLY A 192 -22.09 1.54 6.17
N GLY A 193 -22.89 2.33 6.90
CA GLY A 193 -22.64 3.75 7.18
C GLY A 193 -21.46 4.05 8.12
N ASP A 194 -21.00 3.07 8.89
CA ASP A 194 -19.81 3.18 9.75
C ASP A 194 -18.76 2.11 9.35
N HIS A 195 -18.19 2.32 8.18
CA HIS A 195 -17.19 1.42 7.60
C HIS A 195 -15.99 1.19 8.54
N GLY A 196 -15.58 2.22 9.27
CA GLY A 196 -14.41 2.15 10.15
C GLY A 196 -14.60 1.26 11.37
N SER A 197 -15.81 1.20 11.98
CA SER A 197 -16.03 0.38 13.18
C SER A 197 -16.07 -1.11 12.85
N VAL A 198 -16.71 -1.49 11.74
CA VAL A 198 -16.77 -2.89 11.28
C VAL A 198 -15.38 -3.38 10.91
N ALA A 199 -14.63 -2.59 10.12
CA ALA A 199 -13.26 -2.91 9.74
C ALA A 199 -12.35 -3.04 10.97
N ARG A 200 -12.45 -2.12 11.92
CA ARG A 200 -11.66 -2.16 13.16
C ARG A 200 -11.89 -3.45 13.96
N ALA A 201 -13.15 -3.91 14.05
CA ALA A 201 -13.47 -5.16 14.74
C ALA A 201 -12.82 -6.37 14.05
N ARG A 202 -12.92 -6.46 12.72
CA ARG A 202 -12.29 -7.51 11.90
C ARG A 202 -10.76 -7.44 11.95
N TYR A 203 -10.18 -6.24 11.88
CA TYR A 203 -8.73 -6.04 11.97
C TYR A 203 -8.18 -6.46 13.32
N ARG A 204 -8.86 -6.14 14.42
CA ARG A 204 -8.46 -6.58 15.75
C ARG A 204 -8.39 -8.10 15.87
N GLU A 205 -9.36 -8.80 15.30
CA GLU A 205 -9.36 -10.26 15.25
C GLU A 205 -8.18 -10.79 14.42
N ALA A 206 -7.95 -10.23 13.23
CA ALA A 206 -6.86 -10.64 12.35
C ALA A 206 -5.47 -10.39 12.96
N ILE A 207 -5.26 -9.19 13.54
CA ILE A 207 -4.00 -8.80 14.18
C ILE A 207 -3.61 -9.76 15.30
N ALA A 208 -4.56 -10.27 16.07
CA ALA A 208 -4.29 -11.22 17.16
C ALA A 208 -3.64 -12.54 16.69
N HIS A 209 -3.76 -12.87 15.40
CA HIS A 209 -3.17 -14.05 14.77
C HIS A 209 -1.93 -13.75 13.90
N ALA A 210 -1.62 -12.47 13.66
CA ALA A 210 -0.47 -12.05 12.88
C ALA A 210 0.80 -11.91 13.73
N THR A 211 1.97 -12.03 13.11
CA THR A 211 3.26 -11.68 13.72
C THR A 211 3.75 -10.31 13.28
N VAL A 212 3.38 -9.90 12.07
CA VAL A 212 3.75 -8.61 11.50
C VAL A 212 2.50 -7.89 11.06
N ALA A 213 2.37 -6.62 11.43
CA ALA A 213 1.37 -5.72 10.86
C ALA A 213 2.07 -4.60 10.09
N VAL A 214 1.60 -4.33 8.88
CA VAL A 214 2.12 -3.27 8.03
C VAL A 214 0.99 -2.42 7.49
N GLY A 215 1.15 -1.09 7.51
CA GLY A 215 0.15 -0.17 6.98
C GLY A 215 0.69 1.25 6.88
N ASN A 216 -0.04 2.12 6.17
CA ASN A 216 0.18 3.56 6.23
C ASN A 216 -0.52 4.16 7.46
N ILE A 217 -0.36 5.47 7.67
CA ILE A 217 -0.92 6.18 8.84
C ILE A 217 -2.45 6.06 8.90
N ASP A 218 -3.15 6.21 7.78
CA ASP A 218 -4.61 6.14 7.73
C ASP A 218 -5.10 4.71 8.03
N GLU A 219 -4.41 3.71 7.51
CA GLU A 219 -4.67 2.30 7.78
C GLU A 219 -4.41 1.95 9.25
N CYS A 220 -3.34 2.47 9.83
CA CYS A 220 -3.04 2.31 11.26
C CYS A 220 -4.10 2.96 12.15
N GLU A 221 -4.61 4.15 11.78
CA GLU A 221 -5.70 4.81 12.51
C GLU A 221 -6.98 3.95 12.51
N ILE A 222 -7.33 3.35 11.38
CA ILE A 222 -8.47 2.42 11.31
C ILE A 222 -8.24 1.21 12.21
N ALA A 223 -7.06 0.62 12.19
CA ALA A 223 -6.75 -0.60 12.95
C ALA A 223 -6.69 -0.35 14.48
N THR A 224 -6.10 0.78 14.89
CA THR A 224 -5.73 1.04 16.28
C THR A 224 -6.47 2.21 16.94
N GLY A 225 -6.92 3.18 16.14
CA GLY A 225 -7.40 4.48 16.62
C GLY A 225 -6.30 5.53 16.79
N GLU A 226 -5.03 5.17 16.52
CA GLU A 226 -3.88 6.02 16.71
C GLU A 226 -3.33 6.51 15.36
N ARG A 227 -3.09 7.83 15.24
CA ARG A 227 -2.55 8.45 14.03
C ARG A 227 -1.08 8.87 14.16
N GLU A 228 -0.59 9.01 15.40
CA GLU A 228 0.83 9.26 15.63
C GLU A 228 1.62 7.97 15.42
N PRO A 229 2.70 7.96 14.59
CA PRO A 229 3.37 6.74 14.15
C PRO A 229 3.85 5.83 15.29
N HIS A 230 4.49 6.40 16.33
CA HIS A 230 4.96 5.60 17.46
C HIS A 230 3.80 5.10 18.34
N ALA A 231 2.71 5.87 18.48
CA ALA A 231 1.51 5.43 19.18
C ALA A 231 0.83 4.27 18.44
N ALA A 232 0.71 4.39 17.12
CA ALA A 232 0.18 3.34 16.25
C ALA A 232 1.03 2.05 16.33
N ALA A 233 2.35 2.17 16.23
CA ALA A 233 3.26 1.03 16.37
C ALA A 233 3.12 0.36 17.74
N ARG A 234 3.10 1.13 18.83
CA ARG A 234 2.87 0.58 20.18
C ARG A 234 1.52 -0.11 20.32
N ALA A 235 0.46 0.46 19.73
CA ALA A 235 -0.87 -0.14 19.77
C ALA A 235 -0.93 -1.46 18.99
N LEU A 236 -0.28 -1.56 17.83
CA LEU A 236 -0.14 -2.80 17.08
C LEU A 236 0.63 -3.86 17.85
N LEU A 237 1.76 -3.50 18.48
CA LEU A 237 2.53 -4.41 19.34
C LEU A 237 1.71 -4.89 20.54
N ALA A 238 0.95 -3.98 21.17
CA ALA A 238 0.05 -4.32 22.29
C ALA A 238 -1.10 -5.25 21.83
N ALA A 239 -1.54 -5.17 20.56
CA ALA A 239 -2.55 -6.05 19.99
C ALA A 239 -2.03 -7.47 19.68
N GLY A 240 -0.71 -7.70 19.75
CA GLY A 240 -0.12 -9.04 19.71
C GLY A 240 0.93 -9.29 18.63
N VAL A 241 1.14 -8.38 17.68
CA VAL A 241 2.20 -8.56 16.68
C VAL A 241 3.59 -8.46 17.29
N GLU A 242 4.57 -9.02 16.62
CA GLU A 242 5.99 -8.97 16.99
C GLU A 242 6.70 -7.80 16.32
N LEU A 243 6.28 -7.46 15.10
CA LEU A 243 6.80 -6.36 14.32
C LEU A 243 5.65 -5.48 13.80
N ALA A 244 5.69 -4.21 14.12
CA ALA A 244 4.80 -3.18 13.58
C ALA A 244 5.57 -2.31 12.58
N VAL A 245 5.04 -2.14 11.37
CA VAL A 245 5.63 -1.32 10.31
C VAL A 245 4.65 -0.25 9.88
N VAL A 246 5.00 1.01 10.14
CA VAL A 246 4.16 2.18 9.86
C VAL A 246 4.76 3.00 8.74
N LYS A 247 4.15 2.91 7.56
CA LYS A 247 4.55 3.68 6.36
C LYS A 247 4.04 5.11 6.49
N GLN A 248 4.89 6.10 6.28
CA GLN A 248 4.59 7.53 6.46
C GLN A 248 4.66 8.31 5.15
N GLY A 249 4.61 7.63 4.01
CA GLY A 249 4.72 8.24 2.69
C GLY A 249 6.04 9.03 2.53
N PRO A 250 5.98 10.33 2.19
CA PRO A 250 7.17 11.15 1.98
C PRO A 250 8.01 11.40 3.26
N LYS A 251 7.58 10.89 4.41
CA LYS A 251 8.36 10.95 5.66
C LYS A 251 9.13 9.65 5.94
N GLY A 252 8.97 8.62 5.11
CA GLY A 252 9.67 7.35 5.25
C GLY A 252 8.86 6.29 6.00
N VAL A 253 9.51 5.49 6.83
CA VAL A 253 8.92 4.37 7.56
C VAL A 253 9.45 4.29 8.98
N LEU A 254 8.56 3.94 9.90
CA LEU A 254 8.88 3.50 11.26
C LEU A 254 8.61 2.01 11.35
N ALA A 255 9.58 1.24 11.84
CA ALA A 255 9.40 -0.13 12.26
C ALA A 255 9.73 -0.25 13.77
N ALA A 256 8.89 -0.99 14.49
CA ALA A 256 9.11 -1.27 15.90
C ALA A 256 8.87 -2.76 16.17
N HIS A 257 9.83 -3.42 16.81
CA HIS A 257 9.77 -4.81 17.16
C HIS A 257 9.57 -4.97 18.68
N ARG A 258 8.95 -6.08 19.09
CA ARG A 258 8.63 -6.36 20.50
C ARG A 258 9.84 -6.52 21.43
N ASP A 259 11.02 -6.83 20.87
CA ASP A 259 12.30 -6.89 21.63
C ASP A 259 12.83 -5.50 22.02
N GLY A 260 12.16 -4.44 21.59
CA GLY A 260 12.53 -3.04 21.83
C GLY A 260 13.35 -2.43 20.70
N SER A 261 13.74 -3.19 19.67
CA SER A 261 14.43 -2.64 18.51
C SER A 261 13.46 -1.78 17.67
N THR A 262 14.00 -0.69 17.11
CA THR A 262 13.27 0.24 16.24
C THR A 262 14.16 0.66 15.08
N ALA A 263 13.53 0.95 13.95
CA ALA A 263 14.20 1.58 12.80
C ALA A 263 13.30 2.68 12.24
N GLU A 264 13.86 3.87 12.10
CA GLU A 264 13.23 5.00 11.40
C GLU A 264 14.07 5.33 10.18
N VAL A 265 13.52 5.08 9.01
CA VAL A 265 14.24 5.22 7.75
C VAL A 265 13.57 6.29 6.90
N PRO A 266 14.31 7.34 6.47
CA PRO A 266 13.78 8.35 5.58
C PRO A 266 13.45 7.75 4.21
N PRO A 267 12.59 8.41 3.42
CA PRO A 267 12.30 7.98 2.05
C PRO A 267 13.54 8.10 1.18
N LEU A 268 13.66 7.23 0.18
CA LEU A 268 14.60 7.44 -0.90
C LEU A 268 14.00 8.49 -1.86
N PRO A 269 14.68 9.63 -2.11
CA PRO A 269 14.17 10.66 -3.01
C PRO A 269 14.09 10.15 -4.45
N VAL A 270 12.92 10.26 -5.07
CA VAL A 270 12.69 9.94 -6.48
C VAL A 270 11.72 10.93 -7.11
N GLU A 271 11.76 11.07 -8.42
CA GLU A 271 10.70 11.72 -9.16
C GLU A 271 9.51 10.75 -9.25
N VAL A 272 8.39 11.12 -8.64
CA VAL A 272 7.20 10.28 -8.61
C VAL A 272 6.45 10.38 -9.93
N VAL A 273 6.27 9.24 -10.61
CA VAL A 273 5.43 9.08 -11.81
C VAL A 273 4.07 8.52 -11.41
N ASN A 274 4.06 7.44 -10.61
CA ASN A 274 2.85 6.81 -10.12
C ASN A 274 3.08 6.17 -8.74
N GLY A 275 2.42 6.67 -7.70
CA GLY A 275 2.57 6.16 -6.33
C GLY A 275 1.92 4.79 -6.08
N LEU A 276 1.09 4.30 -7.03
CA LEU A 276 0.42 3.01 -6.90
C LEU A 276 1.43 1.86 -7.00
N GLY A 277 1.26 0.85 -6.13
CA GLY A 277 2.15 -0.32 -6.09
C GLY A 277 3.45 -0.13 -5.29
N ALA A 278 3.81 1.10 -4.90
CA ALA A 278 5.00 1.34 -4.06
C ALA A 278 4.91 0.59 -2.72
N GLY A 279 3.72 0.55 -2.10
CA GLY A 279 3.44 -0.22 -0.89
C GLY A 279 3.59 -1.73 -1.10
N ASP A 280 3.22 -2.24 -2.26
CA ASP A 280 3.32 -3.66 -2.61
C ASP A 280 4.78 -4.06 -2.85
N ALA A 281 5.57 -3.20 -3.52
CA ALA A 281 7.01 -3.38 -3.68
C ALA A 281 7.73 -3.39 -2.33
N PHE A 282 7.36 -2.45 -1.44
CA PHE A 282 7.82 -2.44 -0.05
C PHE A 282 7.50 -3.77 0.64
N GLY A 283 6.26 -4.29 0.49
CA GLY A 283 5.83 -5.55 1.08
C GLY A 283 6.64 -6.76 0.62
N GLY A 284 6.88 -6.89 -0.69
CA GLY A 284 7.73 -7.95 -1.24
C GLY A 284 9.17 -7.87 -0.75
N ALA A 285 9.72 -6.65 -0.66
CA ALA A 285 11.06 -6.40 -0.14
C ALA A 285 11.16 -6.64 1.38
N LEU A 286 10.12 -6.30 2.15
CA LEU A 286 10.01 -6.67 3.57
C LEU A 286 10.08 -8.19 3.74
N CYS A 287 9.30 -8.94 2.96
CA CYS A 287 9.36 -10.41 2.96
C CYS A 287 10.76 -10.92 2.63
N HIS A 288 11.42 -10.34 1.61
CA HIS A 288 12.76 -10.72 1.21
C HIS A 288 13.78 -10.50 2.34
N GLY A 289 13.75 -9.34 3.00
CA GLY A 289 14.68 -9.00 4.09
C GLY A 289 14.47 -9.85 5.33
N LEU A 290 13.21 -10.13 5.71
CA LEU A 290 12.89 -11.06 6.81
C LEU A 290 13.44 -12.45 6.52
N LEU A 291 13.23 -12.99 5.32
CA LEU A 291 13.73 -14.29 4.89
C LEU A 291 15.25 -14.35 4.75
N ALA A 292 15.90 -13.23 4.56
CA ALA A 292 17.36 -13.11 4.52
C ALA A 292 17.98 -12.96 5.93
N GLY A 293 17.16 -12.81 6.97
CA GLY A 293 17.63 -12.63 8.35
C GLY A 293 18.37 -11.30 8.56
N TRP A 294 18.03 -10.26 7.80
CA TRP A 294 18.66 -8.95 7.95
C TRP A 294 18.19 -8.24 9.22
N ASP A 295 19.01 -7.30 9.69
CA ASP A 295 18.57 -6.37 10.74
C ASP A 295 17.44 -5.43 10.24
N LEU A 296 16.74 -4.85 11.20
CA LEU A 296 15.53 -4.06 10.92
C LEU A 296 15.82 -2.81 10.08
N ASP A 297 16.95 -2.15 10.31
CA ASP A 297 17.34 -0.95 9.54
C ASP A 297 17.59 -1.29 8.07
N ARG A 298 18.35 -2.37 7.82
CA ARG A 298 18.58 -2.84 6.45
C ARG A 298 17.31 -3.25 5.74
N ILE A 299 16.40 -3.97 6.42
CA ILE A 299 15.10 -4.36 5.87
C ILE A 299 14.32 -3.12 5.44
N MET A 300 14.23 -2.10 6.32
CA MET A 300 13.44 -0.90 6.04
C MET A 300 14.05 -0.05 4.92
N ARG A 301 15.38 0.09 4.87
CA ARG A 301 16.08 0.78 3.76
C ARG A 301 15.82 0.09 2.43
N TYR A 302 15.96 -1.22 2.38
CA TYR A 302 15.75 -2.01 1.17
C TYR A 302 14.30 -1.94 0.69
N ALA A 303 13.35 -2.05 1.61
CA ALA A 303 11.93 -1.95 1.31
C ALA A 303 11.53 -0.54 0.84
N ASN A 304 12.05 0.53 1.46
CA ASN A 304 11.85 1.90 0.99
C ASN A 304 12.41 2.12 -0.43
N ALA A 305 13.61 1.59 -0.71
CA ALA A 305 14.21 1.71 -2.04
C ALA A 305 13.37 0.99 -3.10
N ALA A 306 12.89 -0.23 -2.81
CA ALA A 306 12.00 -0.97 -3.71
C ALA A 306 10.70 -0.19 -3.99
N GLY A 307 10.09 0.38 -2.96
CA GLY A 307 8.90 1.23 -3.11
C GLY A 307 9.16 2.49 -3.93
N ALA A 308 10.28 3.17 -3.71
CA ALA A 308 10.68 4.36 -4.45
C ALA A 308 10.92 4.07 -5.94
N ILE A 309 11.55 2.94 -6.28
CA ILE A 309 11.74 2.52 -7.67
C ILE A 309 10.38 2.34 -8.37
N VAL A 310 9.42 1.67 -7.73
CA VAL A 310 8.08 1.51 -8.32
C VAL A 310 7.38 2.84 -8.46
N ALA A 311 7.46 3.73 -7.47
CA ALA A 311 6.88 5.06 -7.54
C ALA A 311 7.42 5.92 -8.70
N SER A 312 8.65 5.66 -9.16
CA SER A 312 9.26 6.33 -10.32
C SER A 312 8.85 5.74 -11.67
N ARG A 313 7.93 4.75 -11.69
CA ARG A 313 7.49 4.02 -12.88
C ARG A 313 5.96 4.08 -13.02
N LEU A 314 5.43 3.84 -14.22
CA LEU A 314 4.00 3.91 -14.46
C LEU A 314 3.23 2.70 -13.90
N ALA A 315 3.77 1.50 -14.07
CA ALA A 315 3.08 0.25 -13.73
C ALA A 315 3.38 -0.22 -12.29
N CYS A 316 2.54 -1.13 -11.74
CA CYS A 316 2.79 -1.80 -10.48
C CYS A 316 3.60 -3.10 -10.68
N SER A 317 2.94 -4.18 -11.08
CA SER A 317 3.55 -5.53 -11.15
C SER A 317 4.77 -5.62 -12.07
N SER A 318 4.66 -5.09 -13.29
CA SER A 318 5.77 -5.09 -14.25
C SER A 318 6.90 -4.12 -13.90
N ALA A 319 6.65 -3.20 -12.98
CA ALA A 319 7.61 -2.22 -12.47
C ALA A 319 8.38 -2.70 -11.23
N MET A 320 8.02 -3.84 -10.64
CA MET A 320 8.71 -4.38 -9.46
C MET A 320 10.20 -4.56 -9.74
N PRO A 321 11.10 -4.09 -8.84
CA PRO A 321 12.53 -4.11 -9.10
C PRO A 321 13.15 -5.49 -8.93
N PHE A 322 14.30 -5.70 -9.58
CA PHE A 322 15.22 -6.79 -9.32
C PHE A 322 16.23 -6.41 -8.21
N PRO A 323 16.92 -7.38 -7.58
CA PRO A 323 17.86 -7.09 -6.49
C PRO A 323 18.93 -6.06 -6.83
N ASP A 324 19.53 -6.16 -8.02
CA ASP A 324 20.58 -5.24 -8.48
C ASP A 324 20.09 -3.80 -8.69
N GLU A 325 18.81 -3.61 -9.02
CA GLU A 325 18.20 -2.29 -9.12
C GLU A 325 18.05 -1.65 -7.73
N VAL A 326 17.63 -2.44 -6.74
CA VAL A 326 17.45 -1.95 -5.35
C VAL A 326 18.79 -1.62 -4.72
N GLU A 327 19.80 -2.50 -4.86
CA GLU A 327 21.15 -2.25 -4.32
C GLU A 327 21.77 -1.00 -4.97
N ARG A 328 21.65 -0.82 -6.28
CA ARG A 328 22.12 0.39 -6.96
C ARG A 328 21.43 1.65 -6.45
N ALA A 329 20.12 1.62 -6.27
CA ALA A 329 19.37 2.76 -5.76
C ALA A 329 19.80 3.14 -4.33
N LEU A 330 20.12 2.16 -3.49
CA LEU A 330 20.66 2.38 -2.15
C LEU A 330 22.05 3.02 -2.18
N GLU A 331 22.95 2.54 -3.07
CA GLU A 331 24.29 3.10 -3.24
C GLU A 331 24.23 4.57 -3.74
N GLU A 332 23.40 4.85 -4.75
CA GLU A 332 23.21 6.21 -5.28
C GLU A 332 22.59 7.14 -4.23
N GLY A 333 21.62 6.67 -3.45
CA GLY A 333 20.99 7.41 -2.37
C GLY A 333 22.00 7.75 -1.25
N ALA A 334 22.87 6.83 -0.88
CA ALA A 334 23.93 7.06 0.10
C ALA A 334 24.91 8.15 -0.37
N VAL A 335 25.36 8.08 -1.64
CA VAL A 335 26.25 9.09 -2.22
C VAL A 335 25.62 10.48 -2.28
N ALA A 336 24.31 10.55 -2.60
CA ALA A 336 23.57 11.80 -2.62
C ALA A 336 23.45 12.42 -1.22
N ALA A 337 23.20 11.61 -0.20
CA ALA A 337 23.11 12.04 1.20
C ALA A 337 24.46 12.57 1.71
N ASP A 338 25.57 11.89 1.40
CA ASP A 338 26.93 12.33 1.78
C ASP A 338 27.30 13.67 1.13
N ARG A 339 26.94 13.88 -0.14
CA ARG A 339 27.16 15.16 -0.84
C ARG A 339 26.36 16.30 -0.19
N ALA A 340 25.11 16.06 0.19
CA ALA A 340 24.27 17.03 0.86
C ALA A 340 24.83 17.40 2.25
N ALA A 341 25.30 16.42 3.02
CA ALA A 341 25.94 16.63 4.32
C ALA A 341 27.27 17.39 4.20
N GLY A 342 28.10 17.05 3.21
CA GLY A 342 29.37 17.72 2.94
C GLY A 342 29.21 19.18 2.47
N SER A 343 28.12 19.47 1.73
CA SER A 343 27.79 20.84 1.29
C SER A 343 27.33 21.75 2.43
N SER A 344 26.71 21.18 3.47
CA SER A 344 26.28 21.94 4.66
C SER A 344 27.44 22.27 5.62
N ALA A 345 28.58 21.55 5.53
CA ALA A 345 29.75 21.77 6.38
C ALA A 345 30.72 22.85 5.88
N THR A 346 30.55 23.32 4.64
CA THR A 346 31.31 24.44 4.06
C THR A 346 30.50 25.74 4.08
N GLY A 347 30.11 26.19 5.27
CA GLY A 347 29.65 27.56 5.48
C GLY A 347 30.83 28.53 5.35
N PRO A 348 30.65 29.78 4.83
CA PRO A 348 31.74 30.69 4.57
C PRO A 348 32.44 31.04 5.88
N SER A 349 33.74 30.76 5.94
CA SER A 349 34.64 31.27 6.97
C SER A 349 34.61 32.80 6.90
N ALA A 350 34.04 33.44 7.91
CA ALA A 350 34.04 34.86 8.05
C ALA A 350 35.49 35.39 8.24
N LEU A 351 36.03 35.95 7.20
CA LEU A 351 37.19 36.84 7.32
C LEU A 351 36.70 38.12 7.98
N GLY A 352 37.27 38.37 9.16
CA GLY A 352 36.98 39.52 10.01
C GLY A 352 37.33 40.87 9.40
N PRO A 353 36.90 41.97 10.04
CA PRO A 353 36.82 43.27 9.44
C PRO A 353 38.17 44.03 9.43
N SER A 354 38.51 44.65 8.32
CA SER A 354 39.53 45.68 8.24
C SER A 354 38.81 47.04 8.27
N THR A 355 39.11 47.79 9.32
CA THR A 355 38.73 49.19 9.57
C THR A 355 39.45 50.16 8.65
N THR A 356 38.75 51.17 8.15
CA THR A 356 39.09 52.60 8.01
C THR A 356 38.02 53.23 7.11
N GLY A 357 37.35 54.24 7.53
CA GLY A 357 37.54 55.56 7.85
C GLY A 357 36.49 56.47 7.20
N SER A 358 35.71 57.15 8.04
CA SER A 358 35.14 58.56 7.94
C SER A 358 34.62 59.08 6.59
N SER A 359 33.41 59.55 6.48
CA SER A 359 32.87 60.84 6.84
C SER A 359 31.56 61.18 6.07
N GLU A 360 30.63 61.67 6.83
CA GLU A 360 29.80 62.84 6.71
C GLU A 360 28.62 62.95 5.71
N THR A 361 27.57 63.42 6.36
CA THR A 361 26.45 64.33 5.97
C THR A 361 25.29 63.73 5.21
N GLY A 362 24.15 63.56 5.76
CA GLY A 362 23.07 64.40 6.28
C GLY A 362 22.06 64.84 5.22
N PRO A 363 20.85 65.33 5.61
CA PRO A 363 19.60 64.56 5.64
C PRO A 363 18.55 65.16 4.67
N SER A 364 17.37 64.58 4.61
CA SER A 364 16.02 65.17 4.45
C SER A 364 15.10 64.26 3.63
N GLU A 365 14.04 63.99 4.22
CA GLU A 365 12.68 64.50 4.31
C GLU A 365 11.68 63.73 3.41
N THR A 366 10.73 63.16 4.10
CA THR A 366 9.27 63.32 4.03
C THR A 366 8.52 62.85 2.79
N GLY A 367 7.46 62.12 3.07
CA GLY A 367 6.32 61.93 2.16
C GLY A 367 5.36 60.88 2.60
N SER A 368 4.50 61.21 3.53
CA SER A 368 3.27 60.52 3.91
C SER A 368 2.16 60.66 2.86
N SER A 369 1.27 59.68 2.79
CA SER A 369 -0.21 59.78 2.72
C SER A 369 -0.77 58.44 2.30
N GLU A 370 -1.50 57.74 3.16
CA GLU A 370 -2.89 57.86 3.51
C GLU A 370 -3.87 57.37 2.39
N THR A 371 -4.63 56.42 2.82
CA THR A 371 -6.10 56.26 2.80
C THR A 371 -6.77 55.65 1.58
N GLY A 372 -7.66 54.71 1.91
CA GLY A 372 -8.82 54.41 1.08
C GLY A 372 -9.47 53.04 1.33
N SER A 373 -10.21 52.96 2.44
CA SER A 373 -11.24 51.96 2.70
C SER A 373 -12.45 52.14 1.78
N SER A 374 -13.09 51.04 1.35
CA SER A 374 -14.56 51.03 1.28
C SER A 374 -15.09 49.60 1.21
N GLU A 375 -15.90 49.29 2.20
CA GLU A 375 -16.90 48.24 2.30
C GLU A 375 -17.94 48.37 1.19
N THR A 376 -18.54 47.26 0.81
CA THR A 376 -20.03 47.08 0.80
C THR A 376 -20.38 45.62 0.47
N GLY A 377 -21.09 44.92 1.38
CA GLY A 377 -21.94 43.78 1.12
C GLY A 377 -23.38 44.28 0.85
N PRO A 378 -24.43 43.45 1.09
CA PRO A 378 -24.82 42.20 0.43
C PRO A 378 -26.20 42.37 -0.27
N SER A 379 -26.69 41.38 -1.03
CA SER A 379 -28.16 41.25 -1.23
C SER A 379 -28.53 39.82 -1.58
N GLU A 380 -29.38 39.29 -0.72
CA GLU A 380 -30.31 38.19 -0.93
C GLU A 380 -31.32 38.50 -2.05
N THR A 381 -31.78 37.45 -2.74
CA THR A 381 -33.20 37.20 -3.01
C THR A 381 -33.41 35.81 -3.62
N GLY A 382 -34.16 34.94 -2.98
CA GLY A 382 -34.96 33.92 -3.62
C GLY A 382 -36.31 34.55 -4.03
N PRO A 383 -37.23 33.88 -4.73
CA PRO A 383 -37.97 32.75 -4.18
C PRO A 383 -38.51 31.68 -5.21
N SER A 384 -38.88 30.55 -4.64
CA SER A 384 -40.14 29.78 -4.80
C SER A 384 -40.74 29.52 -6.19
N GLY A 385 -41.10 28.22 -6.39
CA GLY A 385 -42.38 27.91 -6.98
C GLY A 385 -42.52 26.58 -7.70
N ALA A 386 -43.24 25.64 -7.07
CA ALA A 386 -44.22 24.69 -7.61
C ALA A 386 -43.84 23.85 -8.86
N GLY A 387 -43.78 22.51 -8.87
CA GLY A 387 -44.97 21.66 -8.62
C GLY A 387 -45.57 21.20 -9.93
N ALA A 388 -45.36 19.94 -10.36
CA ALA A 388 -46.36 19.19 -11.12
C ALA A 388 -45.99 17.68 -11.16
N ASP A 389 -46.90 16.97 -10.65
CA ASP A 389 -47.28 15.58 -10.74
C ASP A 389 -47.36 15.08 -12.19
N GLY A 390 -46.96 13.81 -12.45
CA GLY A 390 -47.09 13.19 -13.77
C GLY A 390 -46.79 11.70 -13.72
N SER A 391 -47.72 10.96 -13.12
CA SER A 391 -47.84 9.50 -13.26
C SER A 391 -48.09 9.10 -14.71
N VAL A 392 -47.28 8.18 -15.27
CA VAL A 392 -47.74 7.35 -16.41
C VAL A 392 -47.22 5.91 -16.23
N SER A 393 -48.20 5.06 -16.17
CA SER A 393 -48.31 3.62 -16.17
C SER A 393 -47.38 2.82 -17.11
N ARG A 394 -47.04 1.60 -16.62
CA ARG A 394 -46.58 0.44 -17.42
C ARG A 394 -47.58 0.02 -18.50
N PRO A 395 -47.11 -0.70 -19.51
CA PRO A 395 -47.76 -1.97 -19.84
C PRO A 395 -46.87 -3.20 -19.77
N SER A 396 -47.48 -4.23 -19.24
CA SER A 396 -47.14 -5.64 -19.31
C SER A 396 -47.30 -6.16 -20.75
N GLY A 397 -46.42 -7.10 -21.15
CA GLY A 397 -46.61 -7.85 -22.38
C GLY A 397 -45.58 -9.00 -22.44
N ALA A 398 -46.10 -10.20 -22.43
CA ALA A 398 -45.50 -11.48 -22.29
C ALA A 398 -44.98 -12.05 -23.63
N ALA A 399 -44.09 -13.05 -23.47
CA ALA A 399 -43.88 -14.28 -24.27
C ALA A 399 -43.31 -14.16 -25.70
N SER A 400 -42.14 -14.67 -25.89
CA SER A 400 -41.80 -15.92 -26.59
C SER A 400 -40.35 -16.28 -26.27
#